data_75332f89fe3b1f6eafac9ae836348ae1
#
_entry.id   75332f89fe3b1f6eafac9ae836348ae1
#
_cell.length_a   1.000
_cell.length_b   1.000
_cell.length_c   1.000
_cell.angle_alpha   90.00
_cell.angle_beta   90.00
_cell.angle_gamma   90.00
#
_symmetry.space_group_name_H-M   'P 1'
#
loop_
_entity.id
_entity.type
_entity.pdbx_description
1 polymer ?
#
loop_
_entity_poly.entity_id
_entity_poly.type
_entity_poly.pdbx_seq_one_letter_code
_entity_poly.pdbx_strand_id
1 'polypeptide(L)'
;ITPYVSESPLSVMGRELPQYIQEKGREIRTFMPKWGNINERRNQLHEVIRLSGMNLIIDDTDHPLIIKVASIQSARMQVYFIDNDDYFLHRQMVADEEGNEYADNDERAIFYARGVLETVKKLRWCPEIIHCHGWMSAFAGMYIKKAYNDEPSFRDSKVVYSTYGDDFQHPIEPGLGARAMLKGLEQKDLDVLNGI
;
A
#
# COMPACT_ATOMS: atom_id res chain seq x y z
N ILE A 1 -7.67 -2.49 7.87
CA ILE A 1 -8.66 -1.54 8.47
C ILE A 1 -9.99 -2.27 8.61
N THR A 2 -10.52 -2.36 9.83
CA THR A 2 -11.89 -2.81 10.03
C THR A 2 -12.86 -1.73 9.55
N PRO A 3 -14.06 -2.04 9.04
CA PRO A 3 -14.68 -3.37 8.96
C PRO A 3 -14.35 -4.16 7.69
N TYR A 4 -13.44 -3.69 6.85
CA TYR A 4 -13.16 -4.30 5.54
C TYR A 4 -12.46 -5.64 5.66
N VAL A 5 -11.65 -5.80 6.68
CA VAL A 5 -10.95 -7.05 7.01
C VAL A 5 -11.21 -7.43 8.46
N SER A 6 -10.91 -8.68 8.81
CA SER A 6 -11.06 -9.20 10.17
C SER A 6 -10.20 -8.44 11.17
N GLU A 7 -10.58 -8.46 12.43
CA GLU A 7 -9.83 -7.80 13.49
C GLU A 7 -8.45 -8.42 13.67
N SER A 8 -7.47 -7.56 13.76
CA SER A 8 -6.08 -7.86 14.10
C SER A 8 -5.46 -6.59 14.70
N PRO A 9 -4.29 -6.66 15.35
CA PRO A 9 -3.63 -5.44 15.80
C PRO A 9 -3.45 -4.41 14.69
N LEU A 10 -3.09 -4.86 13.48
CA LEU A 10 -2.93 -4.00 12.32
C LEU A 10 -4.26 -3.37 11.87
N SER A 11 -5.29 -4.17 11.71
CA SER A 11 -6.57 -3.67 11.19
C SER A 11 -7.29 -2.74 12.17
N VAL A 12 -7.18 -3.00 13.45
CA VAL A 12 -7.74 -2.16 14.52
C VAL A 12 -6.98 -0.83 14.60
N MET A 13 -5.64 -0.87 14.58
CA MET A 13 -4.83 0.35 14.57
C MET A 13 -5.12 1.20 13.35
N GLY A 14 -5.24 0.58 12.17
CA GLY A 14 -5.58 1.27 10.93
C GLY A 14 -6.96 1.92 10.94
N ARG A 15 -7.85 1.43 11.77
CA ARG A 15 -9.19 2.02 11.96
C ARG A 15 -9.21 3.13 13.00
N GLU A 16 -8.56 2.93 14.13
CA GLU A 16 -8.66 3.81 15.28
C GLU A 16 -7.69 5.01 15.22
N LEU A 17 -6.45 4.79 14.83
CA LEU A 17 -5.44 5.86 14.81
C LEU A 17 -5.81 6.99 13.84
N PRO A 18 -6.22 6.73 12.59
CA PRO A 18 -6.64 7.81 11.68
C PRO A 18 -7.81 8.62 12.24
N GLN A 19 -8.79 7.97 12.84
CA GLN A 19 -9.91 8.66 13.45
C GLN A 19 -9.46 9.58 14.56
N TYR A 20 -8.59 9.10 15.45
CA TYR A 20 -8.05 9.89 16.54
C TYR A 20 -7.30 11.14 16.04
N ILE A 21 -6.48 10.97 15.00
CA ILE A 21 -5.71 12.07 14.39
C ILE A 21 -6.67 13.10 13.78
N GLN A 22 -7.68 12.64 13.07
CA GLN A 22 -8.69 13.51 12.46
C GLN A 22 -9.47 14.30 13.53
N GLU A 23 -9.83 13.66 14.62
CA GLU A 23 -10.53 14.31 15.75
C GLU A 23 -9.66 15.37 16.43
N LYS A 24 -8.34 15.29 16.29
CA LYS A 24 -7.39 16.33 16.75
C LYS A 24 -7.24 17.49 15.76
N GLY A 25 -8.06 17.53 14.71
CA GLY A 25 -8.07 18.61 13.74
C GLY A 25 -7.01 18.50 12.64
N ARG A 26 -6.40 17.34 12.47
CA ARG A 26 -5.40 17.11 11.42
C ARG A 26 -6.05 16.51 10.18
N GLU A 27 -5.60 16.94 9.02
CA GLU A 27 -5.97 16.30 7.76
C GLU A 27 -5.31 14.94 7.67
N ILE A 28 -6.08 13.92 7.30
CA ILE A 28 -5.57 12.57 7.15
C ILE A 28 -6.21 11.88 5.96
N ARG A 29 -5.43 11.03 5.29
CA ARG A 29 -5.91 10.12 4.25
C ARG A 29 -5.36 8.74 4.52
N THR A 30 -6.23 7.74 4.41
CA THR A 30 -5.88 6.36 4.70
C THR A 30 -5.93 5.51 3.44
N PHE A 31 -4.99 4.58 3.35
CA PHE A 31 -4.85 3.69 2.21
C PHE A 31 -4.75 2.25 2.68
N MET A 32 -5.29 1.34 1.90
CA MET A 32 -5.09 -0.09 2.11
C MET A 32 -5.16 -0.84 0.78
N PRO A 33 -4.57 -2.05 0.69
CA PRO A 33 -4.75 -2.88 -0.48
C PRO A 33 -6.21 -3.33 -0.59
N LYS A 34 -6.70 -3.47 -1.82
CA LYS A 34 -8.02 -4.03 -2.05
C LYS A 34 -7.92 -5.56 -2.06
N TRP A 35 -7.78 -6.14 -0.90
CA TRP A 35 -7.75 -7.59 -0.74
C TRP A 35 -8.96 -8.24 -1.41
N GLY A 36 -8.75 -9.37 -2.09
CA GLY A 36 -9.78 -10.01 -2.89
C GLY A 36 -10.98 -10.54 -2.09
N ASN A 37 -10.83 -10.71 -0.79
CA ASN A 37 -11.90 -11.11 0.12
C ASN A 37 -12.73 -9.95 0.66
N ILE A 38 -12.43 -8.70 0.28
CA ILE A 38 -13.24 -7.54 0.64
C ILE A 38 -14.49 -7.52 -0.24
N ASN A 39 -15.66 -7.53 0.38
CA ASN A 39 -16.92 -7.43 -0.34
C ASN A 39 -17.17 -5.98 -0.76
N GLU A 40 -16.95 -5.68 -2.03
CA GLU A 40 -17.03 -4.32 -2.55
C GLU A 40 -18.45 -3.76 -2.52
N ARG A 41 -19.43 -4.59 -2.84
CA ARG A 41 -20.83 -4.17 -2.88
C ARG A 41 -21.37 -3.87 -1.49
N ARG A 42 -21.10 -4.78 -0.54
CA ARG A 42 -21.55 -4.62 0.85
C ARG A 42 -20.92 -3.41 1.52
N ASN A 43 -19.66 -3.14 1.22
CA ASN A 43 -18.91 -2.04 1.81
C ASN A 43 -18.95 -0.76 0.96
N GLN A 44 -19.72 -0.77 -0.13
CA GLN A 44 -19.94 0.38 -0.99
C GLN A 44 -18.65 1.02 -1.51
N LEU A 45 -17.74 0.19 -2.02
CA LEU A 45 -16.56 0.66 -2.70
C LEU A 45 -16.93 1.22 -4.08
N HIS A 46 -16.39 2.37 -4.42
CA HIS A 46 -16.58 3.02 -5.71
C HIS A 46 -15.25 3.28 -6.38
N GLU A 47 -15.13 2.96 -7.66
CA GLU A 47 -13.94 3.30 -8.43
C GLU A 47 -13.85 4.81 -8.66
N VAL A 48 -12.67 5.37 -8.45
CA VAL A 48 -12.39 6.77 -8.73
C VAL A 48 -11.69 6.85 -10.08
N ILE A 49 -12.45 7.07 -11.12
CA ILE A 49 -11.97 7.02 -12.52
C ILE A 49 -10.81 7.99 -12.76
N ARG A 50 -10.89 9.21 -12.24
CA ARG A 50 -9.87 10.24 -12.44
C ARG A 50 -8.51 9.87 -11.80
N LEU A 51 -8.49 8.97 -10.84
CA LEU A 51 -7.26 8.50 -10.18
C LEU A 51 -6.77 7.18 -10.73
N SER A 52 -7.60 6.49 -11.51
CA SER A 52 -7.33 5.15 -12.04
C SER A 52 -6.71 5.21 -13.44
N GLY A 53 -6.19 4.06 -13.89
CA GLY A 53 -5.74 3.87 -15.27
C GLY A 53 -4.25 4.06 -15.52
N MET A 54 -3.48 4.53 -14.54
CA MET A 54 -2.03 4.58 -14.68
C MET A 54 -1.45 3.17 -14.71
N ASN A 55 -0.59 2.87 -15.69
CA ASN A 55 0.12 1.60 -15.72
C ASN A 55 1.38 1.69 -14.84
N LEU A 56 1.51 0.76 -13.89
CA LEU A 56 2.73 0.60 -13.13
C LEU A 56 3.49 -0.60 -13.70
N ILE A 57 4.72 -0.34 -14.15
CA ILE A 57 5.58 -1.37 -14.73
C ILE A 57 6.40 -2.01 -13.63
N ILE A 58 6.24 -3.31 -13.45
CA ILE A 58 7.01 -4.11 -12.51
C ILE A 58 7.56 -5.31 -13.28
N ASP A 59 8.87 -5.49 -13.25
CA ASP A 59 9.54 -6.60 -13.94
C ASP A 59 9.11 -6.73 -15.41
N ASP A 60 9.12 -5.60 -16.14
CA ASP A 60 8.77 -5.47 -17.55
C ASP A 60 7.30 -5.81 -17.90
N THR A 61 6.43 -5.92 -16.92
CA THR A 61 4.99 -6.14 -17.13
C THR A 61 4.17 -4.95 -16.65
N ASP A 62 3.11 -4.64 -17.40
CA ASP A 62 2.19 -3.55 -17.10
C ASP A 62 1.12 -4.01 -16.11
N HIS A 63 0.86 -3.19 -15.10
CA HIS A 63 -0.20 -3.44 -14.13
C HIS A 63 -1.03 -2.17 -13.98
N PRO A 64 -2.29 -2.15 -14.48
CA PRO A 64 -3.13 -0.97 -14.35
C PRO A 64 -3.48 -0.70 -12.88
N LEU A 65 -3.26 0.54 -12.45
CA LEU A 65 -3.64 0.99 -11.12
C LEU A 65 -5.13 1.34 -11.09
N ILE A 66 -5.87 0.69 -10.24
CA ILE A 66 -7.29 0.98 -10.01
C ILE A 66 -7.42 1.50 -8.58
N ILE A 67 -8.09 2.63 -8.43
CA ILE A 67 -8.31 3.26 -7.13
C ILE A 67 -9.80 3.19 -6.81
N LYS A 68 -10.12 2.61 -5.65
CA LYS A 68 -11.47 2.57 -5.13
C LYS A 68 -11.53 3.30 -3.79
N VAL A 69 -12.69 3.83 -3.44
CA VAL A 69 -12.89 4.58 -2.21
C VAL A 69 -14.15 4.09 -1.52
N ALA A 70 -14.11 4.02 -0.21
CA ALA A 70 -15.27 3.81 0.64
C ALA A 70 -15.20 4.74 1.84
N SER A 71 -16.35 4.98 2.46
CA SER A 71 -16.46 5.85 3.63
C SER A 71 -16.87 5.03 4.86
N ILE A 72 -16.21 5.28 5.97
CA ILE A 72 -16.64 4.84 7.29
C ILE A 72 -17.40 6.02 7.89
N GLN A 73 -18.72 6.04 7.73
CA GLN A 73 -19.54 7.20 8.06
C GLN A 73 -19.49 7.58 9.53
N SER A 74 -19.48 6.59 10.41
CA SER A 74 -19.43 6.81 11.87
C SER A 74 -18.16 7.55 12.31
N ALA A 75 -17.09 7.44 11.54
CA ALA A 75 -15.81 8.11 11.80
C ALA A 75 -15.54 9.29 10.88
N ARG A 76 -16.42 9.55 9.91
CA ARG A 76 -16.22 10.55 8.84
C ARG A 76 -14.87 10.34 8.13
N MET A 77 -14.54 9.09 7.86
CA MET A 77 -13.25 8.68 7.37
C MET A 77 -13.41 8.05 5.98
N GLN A 78 -12.60 8.50 5.03
CA GLN A 78 -12.50 7.86 3.72
C GLN A 78 -11.28 6.94 3.69
N VAL A 79 -11.45 5.80 3.02
CA VAL A 79 -10.36 4.84 2.79
C VAL A 79 -10.16 4.69 1.28
N TYR A 80 -8.92 4.84 0.83
CA TYR A 80 -8.51 4.61 -0.55
C TYR A 80 -7.98 3.19 -0.66
N PHE A 81 -8.49 2.45 -1.64
CA PHE A 81 -8.08 1.06 -1.90
C PHE A 81 -7.24 1.02 -3.15
N ILE A 82 -6.05 0.46 -3.03
CA ILE A 82 -5.16 0.21 -4.16
C ILE A 82 -5.51 -1.15 -4.73
N ASP A 83 -5.93 -1.18 -5.99
CA ASP A 83 -6.43 -2.40 -6.64
C ASP A 83 -5.75 -2.67 -7.97
N ASN A 84 -5.71 -3.95 -8.31
CA ASN A 84 -5.28 -4.48 -9.59
C ASN A 84 -5.72 -5.94 -9.66
N ASP A 85 -6.28 -6.36 -10.80
CA ASP A 85 -6.81 -7.70 -10.92
C ASP A 85 -5.73 -8.78 -10.79
N ASP A 86 -4.54 -8.55 -11.34
CA ASP A 86 -3.46 -9.55 -11.29
C ASP A 86 -3.01 -9.86 -9.87
N TYR A 87 -2.98 -8.84 -9.02
CA TYR A 87 -2.42 -8.96 -7.67
C TYR A 87 -3.47 -9.21 -6.59
N PHE A 88 -4.71 -8.81 -6.81
CA PHE A 88 -5.71 -8.80 -5.73
C PHE A 88 -7.00 -9.54 -6.03
N LEU A 89 -7.39 -9.72 -7.31
CA LEU A 89 -8.68 -10.34 -7.63
C LEU A 89 -8.74 -11.79 -7.11
N HIS A 90 -9.73 -12.08 -6.27
CA HIS A 90 -9.93 -13.38 -5.63
C HIS A 90 -8.75 -13.87 -4.79
N ARG A 91 -7.88 -12.97 -4.37
CA ARG A 91 -6.69 -13.31 -3.58
C ARG A 91 -6.77 -12.66 -2.20
N GLN A 92 -6.38 -13.39 -1.18
CA GLN A 92 -6.38 -12.93 0.22
C GLN A 92 -5.11 -12.12 0.52
N MET A 93 -4.80 -11.94 1.80
CA MET A 93 -3.64 -11.16 2.21
C MET A 93 -2.32 -11.85 1.85
N VAL A 94 -1.70 -12.54 2.79
CA VAL A 94 -0.36 -13.13 2.58
C VAL A 94 -0.43 -14.54 2.01
N ALA A 95 -1.52 -15.26 2.26
CA ALA A 95 -1.68 -16.67 1.91
C ALA A 95 -3.09 -16.98 1.42
N ASP A 96 -3.22 -18.10 0.70
CA ASP A 96 -4.50 -18.62 0.24
C ASP A 96 -5.27 -19.31 1.38
N GLU A 97 -6.43 -19.89 1.05
CA GLU A 97 -7.29 -20.58 2.03
C GLU A 97 -6.62 -21.81 2.66
N GLU A 98 -5.68 -22.41 1.97
CA GLU A 98 -4.93 -23.57 2.45
C GLU A 98 -3.69 -23.16 3.25
N GLY A 99 -3.42 -21.89 3.40
CA GLY A 99 -2.27 -21.37 4.14
C GLY A 99 -0.99 -21.27 3.33
N ASN A 100 -1.04 -21.43 2.00
CA ASN A 100 0.12 -21.28 1.14
C ASN A 100 0.36 -19.80 0.84
N GLU A 101 1.53 -19.30 1.18
CA GLU A 101 1.91 -17.91 0.87
C GLU A 101 1.98 -17.71 -0.65
N TYR A 102 1.49 -16.56 -1.11
CA TYR A 102 1.58 -16.21 -2.53
C TYR A 102 3.02 -15.93 -2.92
N ALA A 103 3.46 -16.55 -4.01
CA ALA A 103 4.84 -16.43 -4.48
C ALA A 103 5.21 -15.00 -4.90
N ASP A 104 4.24 -14.18 -5.28
CA ASP A 104 4.42 -12.81 -5.75
C ASP A 104 4.11 -11.74 -4.67
N ASN A 105 4.15 -12.10 -3.40
CA ASN A 105 3.88 -11.14 -2.33
C ASN A 105 4.81 -9.92 -2.37
N ASP A 106 6.04 -10.08 -2.83
CA ASP A 106 6.98 -8.99 -3.03
C ASP A 106 6.50 -7.99 -4.09
N GLU A 107 6.05 -8.49 -5.25
CA GLU A 107 5.50 -7.64 -6.30
C GLU A 107 4.21 -6.94 -5.87
N ARG A 108 3.37 -7.64 -5.12
CA ARG A 108 2.14 -7.07 -4.55
C ARG A 108 2.46 -5.91 -3.62
N ALA A 109 3.47 -6.04 -2.77
CA ALA A 109 3.92 -4.97 -1.88
C ALA A 109 4.54 -3.80 -2.65
N ILE A 110 5.34 -4.08 -3.69
CA ILE A 110 5.89 -3.05 -4.57
C ILE A 110 4.78 -2.27 -5.26
N PHE A 111 3.82 -2.99 -5.84
CA PHE A 111 2.67 -2.38 -6.51
C PHE A 111 1.87 -1.49 -5.54
N TYR A 112 1.59 -1.99 -4.34
CA TYR A 112 0.86 -1.24 -3.34
C TYR A 112 1.58 0.06 -2.97
N ALA A 113 2.85 -0.01 -2.64
CA ALA A 113 3.63 1.17 -2.27
C ALA A 113 3.65 2.21 -3.40
N ARG A 114 3.94 1.79 -4.63
CA ARG A 114 3.94 2.68 -5.78
C ARG A 114 2.57 3.25 -6.07
N GLY A 115 1.53 2.44 -5.94
CA GLY A 115 0.14 2.86 -6.15
C GLY A 115 -0.28 3.95 -5.18
N VAL A 116 0.07 3.82 -3.90
CA VAL A 116 -0.18 4.86 -2.89
C VAL A 116 0.52 6.16 -3.27
N LEU A 117 1.82 6.10 -3.58
CA LEU A 117 2.60 7.29 -3.87
C LEU A 117 2.11 8.00 -5.12
N GLU A 118 1.78 7.27 -6.19
CA GLU A 118 1.22 7.87 -7.40
C GLU A 118 -0.15 8.48 -7.15
N THR A 119 -0.96 7.89 -6.30
CA THR A 119 -2.26 8.44 -5.92
C THR A 119 -2.11 9.75 -5.15
N VAL A 120 -1.21 9.81 -4.19
CA VAL A 120 -0.91 11.03 -3.43
C VAL A 120 -0.45 12.16 -4.36
N LYS A 121 0.39 11.84 -5.35
CA LYS A 121 0.82 12.81 -6.36
C LYS A 121 -0.38 13.35 -7.17
N LYS A 122 -1.25 12.47 -7.63
CA LYS A 122 -2.45 12.87 -8.39
C LYS A 122 -3.40 13.72 -7.57
N LEU A 123 -3.49 13.48 -6.27
CA LEU A 123 -4.26 14.29 -5.34
C LEU A 123 -3.63 15.65 -5.08
N ARG A 124 -2.40 15.87 -5.54
CA ARG A 124 -1.62 17.09 -5.28
C ARG A 124 -1.53 17.42 -3.80
N TRP A 125 -1.39 16.38 -3.00
CA TRP A 125 -1.29 16.48 -1.56
C TRP A 125 0.16 16.37 -1.12
N CYS A 126 0.54 17.16 -0.11
CA CYS A 126 1.91 17.18 0.44
C CYS A 126 1.86 16.78 1.92
N PRO A 127 1.75 15.49 2.23
CA PRO A 127 1.68 15.06 3.62
C PRO A 127 2.99 15.34 4.36
N GLU A 128 2.88 15.85 5.58
CA GLU A 128 4.05 16.06 6.43
C GLU A 128 4.58 14.74 6.98
N ILE A 129 3.69 13.80 7.29
CA ILE A 129 4.02 12.50 7.84
C ILE A 129 3.34 11.41 7.02
N ILE A 130 4.11 10.40 6.64
CA ILE A 130 3.60 9.18 6.01
C ILE A 130 3.87 8.04 6.97
N HIS A 131 2.80 7.48 7.53
CA HIS A 131 2.88 6.38 8.48
C HIS A 131 2.58 5.06 7.78
N CYS A 132 3.60 4.23 7.67
CA CYS A 132 3.53 2.93 7.02
C CYS A 132 3.30 1.84 8.07
N HIS A 133 2.38 0.93 7.80
CA HIS A 133 1.98 -0.14 8.71
C HIS A 133 2.15 -1.50 8.05
N GLY A 134 2.98 -2.35 8.63
CA GLY A 134 3.13 -3.73 8.23
C GLY A 134 3.92 -3.95 6.93
N TRP A 135 4.08 -5.21 6.56
CA TRP A 135 4.95 -5.61 5.45
C TRP A 135 4.51 -5.09 4.08
N MET A 136 3.21 -4.94 3.85
CA MET A 136 2.70 -4.44 2.56
C MET A 136 3.19 -3.03 2.23
N SER A 137 3.48 -2.22 3.24
CA SER A 137 3.95 -0.85 3.06
C SER A 137 5.47 -0.72 3.15
N ALA A 138 6.21 -1.83 3.22
CA ALA A 138 7.65 -1.80 3.50
C ALA A 138 8.48 -1.03 2.45
N PHE A 139 8.09 -1.06 1.19
CA PHE A 139 8.84 -0.37 0.12
C PHE A 139 8.59 1.13 0.06
N ALA A 140 7.53 1.62 0.69
CA ALA A 140 7.15 3.03 0.57
C ALA A 140 8.24 3.98 1.09
N GLY A 141 8.85 3.66 2.22
CA GLY A 141 9.91 4.50 2.81
C GLY A 141 11.11 4.68 1.89
N MET A 142 11.58 3.58 1.32
CA MET A 142 12.71 3.61 0.37
C MET A 142 12.35 4.44 -0.87
N TYR A 143 11.19 4.21 -1.44
CA TYR A 143 10.76 4.97 -2.62
C TYR A 143 10.61 6.46 -2.33
N ILE A 144 10.03 6.83 -1.20
CA ILE A 144 9.89 8.25 -0.81
C ILE A 144 11.26 8.92 -0.73
N LYS A 145 12.24 8.26 -0.14
CA LYS A 145 13.55 8.84 0.10
C LYS A 145 14.48 8.81 -1.10
N LYS A 146 14.24 7.94 -2.09
CA LYS A 146 15.14 7.75 -3.23
C LYS A 146 14.47 8.03 -4.57
N ALA A 147 13.31 7.45 -4.84
CA ALA A 147 12.67 7.55 -6.14
C ALA A 147 11.76 8.78 -6.27
N TYR A 148 11.17 9.23 -5.17
CA TYR A 148 10.21 10.34 -5.13
C TYR A 148 10.73 11.55 -4.36
N ASN A 149 12.01 11.60 -4.03
CA ASN A 149 12.58 12.66 -3.18
C ASN A 149 12.50 14.06 -3.80
N ASP A 150 12.42 14.15 -5.14
CA ASP A 150 12.28 15.42 -5.85
C ASP A 150 10.82 15.83 -6.09
N GLU A 151 9.89 14.95 -5.80
CA GLU A 151 8.47 15.24 -5.99
C GLU A 151 7.96 16.20 -4.91
N PRO A 152 7.25 17.28 -5.28
CA PRO A 152 6.75 18.23 -4.30
C PRO A 152 5.91 17.59 -3.19
N SER A 153 5.14 16.54 -3.51
CA SER A 153 4.31 15.84 -2.52
C SER A 153 5.12 15.20 -1.41
N PHE A 154 6.36 14.78 -1.67
CA PHE A 154 7.14 13.95 -0.72
C PHE A 154 8.45 14.60 -0.26
N ARG A 155 8.83 15.72 -0.86
CA ARG A 155 10.11 16.38 -0.58
C ARG A 155 10.38 16.56 0.91
N ASP A 156 9.37 16.99 1.66
CA ASP A 156 9.48 17.32 3.08
C ASP A 156 8.79 16.30 3.98
N SER A 157 8.32 15.19 3.42
CA SER A 157 7.60 14.16 4.19
C SER A 157 8.56 13.39 5.10
N LYS A 158 8.11 13.15 6.33
CA LYS A 158 8.76 12.23 7.27
C LYS A 158 8.05 10.89 7.25
N VAL A 159 8.81 9.82 7.31
CA VAL A 159 8.28 8.45 7.27
C VAL A 159 8.37 7.83 8.65
N VAL A 160 7.25 7.28 9.11
CA VAL A 160 7.17 6.47 10.32
C VAL A 160 6.78 5.05 9.89
N TYR A 161 7.40 4.04 10.46
CA TYR A 161 7.11 2.65 10.14
C TYR A 161 6.78 1.87 11.40
N SER A 162 5.63 1.17 11.39
CA SER A 162 5.20 0.31 12.49
C SER A 162 5.18 -1.15 12.04
N THR A 163 5.78 -2.02 12.86
CA THR A 163 5.81 -3.47 12.64
C THR A 163 4.73 -4.16 13.49
N TYR A 164 4.23 -5.31 13.00
CA TYR A 164 3.09 -5.97 13.60
C TYR A 164 3.25 -7.49 13.79
N GLY A 165 4.40 -8.03 13.63
CA GLY A 165 4.57 -9.49 13.70
C GLY A 165 3.84 -10.23 12.59
N ASP A 166 3.67 -9.58 11.45
CA ASP A 166 3.00 -10.09 10.25
C ASP A 166 4.03 -10.58 9.20
N ASP A 167 5.09 -11.20 9.68
CA ASP A 167 6.22 -11.61 8.86
C ASP A 167 5.89 -12.79 7.95
N PHE A 168 6.63 -12.89 6.84
CA PHE A 168 6.60 -14.05 5.96
C PHE A 168 7.21 -15.28 6.65
N GLN A 169 6.64 -16.44 6.36
CA GLN A 169 7.16 -17.72 6.84
C GLN A 169 8.15 -18.34 5.86
N HIS A 170 8.14 -17.91 4.62
CA HIS A 170 8.99 -18.45 3.55
C HIS A 170 9.85 -17.36 2.92
N PRO A 171 11.04 -17.74 2.41
CA PRO A 171 11.91 -16.79 1.73
C PRO A 171 11.22 -16.18 0.51
N ILE A 172 11.59 -14.94 0.20
CA ILE A 172 11.12 -14.28 -1.01
C ILE A 172 11.89 -14.84 -2.21
N GLU A 173 11.17 -14.98 -3.35
CA GLU A 173 11.74 -15.46 -4.59
C GLU A 173 12.96 -14.62 -5.02
N PRO A 174 14.00 -15.23 -5.60
CA PRO A 174 15.15 -14.52 -6.11
C PRO A 174 14.75 -13.42 -7.11
N GLY A 175 15.53 -12.35 -7.17
CA GLY A 175 15.30 -11.24 -8.09
C GLY A 175 14.49 -10.08 -7.49
N LEU A 176 14.25 -10.09 -6.19
CA LEU A 176 13.53 -9.01 -5.52
C LEU A 176 14.14 -7.63 -5.82
N GLY A 177 15.46 -7.50 -5.81
CA GLY A 177 16.13 -6.24 -6.11
C GLY A 177 15.78 -5.71 -7.51
N ALA A 178 15.77 -6.60 -8.51
CA ALA A 178 15.41 -6.22 -9.88
C ALA A 178 13.93 -5.78 -9.97
N ARG A 179 13.04 -6.48 -9.29
CA ARG A 179 11.62 -6.13 -9.27
C ARG A 179 11.35 -4.82 -8.52
N ALA A 180 12.09 -4.55 -7.47
CA ALA A 180 11.95 -3.32 -6.67
C ALA A 180 12.62 -2.10 -7.31
N MET A 181 13.47 -2.29 -8.33
CA MET A 181 14.20 -1.19 -8.97
C MET A 181 13.25 -0.13 -9.55
N LEU A 182 13.57 1.11 -9.29
CA LEU A 182 12.84 2.26 -9.80
C LEU A 182 13.82 3.40 -10.01
N LYS A 183 13.53 4.30 -10.95
CA LYS A 183 14.39 5.47 -11.21
C LYS A 183 14.62 6.26 -9.92
N GLY A 184 15.88 6.53 -9.63
CA GLY A 184 16.30 7.19 -8.38
C GLY A 184 16.94 6.24 -7.38
N LEU A 185 16.74 4.92 -7.54
CA LEU A 185 17.43 3.91 -6.74
C LEU A 185 18.74 3.51 -7.38
N GLU A 186 19.73 3.19 -6.54
CA GLU A 186 20.99 2.60 -6.95
C GLU A 186 21.06 1.15 -6.46
N GLN A 187 21.95 0.36 -7.06
CA GLN A 187 22.11 -1.04 -6.64
C GLN A 187 22.39 -1.19 -5.15
N LYS A 188 23.18 -0.30 -4.57
CA LYS A 188 23.47 -0.31 -3.13
C LYS A 188 22.23 -0.17 -2.26
N ASP A 189 21.21 0.54 -2.73
CA ASP A 189 19.94 0.70 -2.01
C ASP A 189 19.18 -0.63 -1.93
N LEU A 190 19.39 -1.50 -2.93
CA LEU A 190 18.70 -2.79 -3.04
C LEU A 190 19.51 -3.95 -2.42
N ASP A 191 20.77 -3.74 -2.15
CA ASP A 191 21.64 -4.81 -1.60
C ASP A 191 21.16 -5.27 -0.22
N VAL A 192 20.49 -4.42 0.52
CA VAL A 192 19.87 -4.76 1.81
C VAL A 192 18.79 -5.84 1.67
N LEU A 193 18.23 -6.00 0.48
CA LEU A 193 17.18 -6.99 0.21
C LEU A 193 17.73 -8.39 -0.09
N ASN A 194 19.06 -8.53 -0.23
CA ASN A 194 19.68 -9.83 -0.50
C ASN A 194 19.52 -10.75 0.72
N GLY A 195 19.07 -11.96 0.45
CA GLY A 195 18.94 -12.98 1.50
C GLY A 195 17.63 -12.91 2.31
N ILE A 196 16.70 -12.09 1.89
CA ILE A 196 15.38 -12.03 2.51
C ILE A 196 14.49 -13.18 2.01
#